data_3265bb6b88eb21bb1ec7ddf8f5ae39fd
#
_entry.id   3265bb6b88eb21bb1ec7ddf8f5ae39fd
#
_cell.length_a   1.000
_cell.length_b   1.000
_cell.length_c   1.000
_cell.angle_alpha   90.00
_cell.angle_beta   90.00
_cell.angle_gamma   90.00
#
_symmetry.space_group_name_H-M   'P 1'
#
loop_
_entity.id
_entity.type
_entity.pdbx_description
1 polymer ?
#
loop_
_entity_poly.entity_id
_entity_poly.type
_entity_poly.pdbx_seq_one_letter_code
_entity_poly.pdbx_strand_id
1 'polypeptide(L)'
;MKVNSKISKILMIAMISFVSSIFAQNPIVQNVGLNDPHIHIFNDTAYVYASHDTSIENDKFIMEDWWVWSSPDLVNWTKRSVLSPKDTYIGKAFSRCWATDAAYRNGKYYFYFSEGNEQTGVVVGDTPVGPWKDVLGRPLLTSDLTPTHEYDMAVFEDNGEHYIIFGVWDYYIAKLNDDMISLAETPKKIEINNPRGPYNPDGNNKKMPTDDKPFLHKYNGKYYLSWGCFYAMSDNLYGPYDYKDSVIKETSFAEGFEAPTWPNGFLQGRHGSFFEWHNQWYYVYCDISQTGNRYFRDSFISYVHYRDSGEMATIRVDGIGVGNYDGDMSIEAEDYFKAEDIKKVENTLGGFSIQPMADQSYVVYPNVKGLDDKTILELEVLASEASTIELRDTNATGRLLATLEIPKNDIYTFQKRQFEIKNLSDDITICLVFRGEASVMLNRFQFKN
;
A
#
# COMPACT_ATOMS: atom_id res chain seq x y z
N MET A 1 -63.09 47.43 7.96
CA MET A 1 -62.44 46.32 7.30
C MET A 1 -61.04 46.14 7.90
N LYS A 2 -60.84 45.15 8.76
CA LYS A 2 -59.53 44.87 9.42
C LYS A 2 -58.80 43.82 8.63
N VAL A 3 -57.61 44.15 8.14
CA VAL A 3 -56.72 43.22 7.49
C VAL A 3 -55.74 42.67 8.56
N ASN A 4 -55.86 41.38 8.84
CA ASN A 4 -54.93 40.65 9.71
C ASN A 4 -53.72 40.20 8.93
N SER A 5 -52.54 40.74 9.25
CA SER A 5 -51.27 40.21 8.74
C SER A 5 -50.77 39.11 9.68
N LYS A 6 -50.77 37.86 9.21
CA LYS A 6 -50.07 36.77 9.88
C LYS A 6 -48.60 36.82 9.45
N ILE A 7 -47.75 37.17 10.39
CA ILE A 7 -46.29 37.04 10.24
C ILE A 7 -45.93 35.57 10.47
N SER A 8 -45.55 34.87 9.41
CA SER A 8 -45.01 33.51 9.48
C SER A 8 -43.53 33.59 9.90
N LYS A 9 -43.22 33.12 11.12
CA LYS A 9 -41.84 32.96 11.59
C LYS A 9 -41.27 31.69 10.90
N ILE A 10 -40.42 31.86 9.90
CA ILE A 10 -39.59 30.79 9.36
C ILE A 10 -38.45 30.57 10.35
N LEU A 11 -38.49 29.46 11.05
CA LEU A 11 -37.42 28.97 11.89
C LEU A 11 -36.31 28.39 10.96
N MET A 12 -35.26 29.17 10.74
CA MET A 12 -34.10 28.73 10.00
C MET A 12 -33.26 27.86 10.95
N ILE A 13 -33.42 26.54 10.88
CA ILE A 13 -32.53 25.60 11.55
C ILE A 13 -31.21 25.59 10.74
N ALA A 14 -30.21 26.27 11.26
CA ALA A 14 -28.84 26.12 10.78
C ALA A 14 -28.38 24.70 11.13
N MET A 15 -28.37 23.81 10.16
CA MET A 15 -27.61 22.59 10.25
C MET A 15 -26.13 23.00 10.29
N ILE A 16 -25.56 23.03 11.48
CA ILE A 16 -24.10 23.03 11.63
C ILE A 16 -23.66 21.61 11.22
N SER A 17 -23.29 21.45 9.97
CA SER A 17 -22.51 20.29 9.54
C SER A 17 -21.18 20.40 10.30
N PHE A 18 -20.99 19.60 11.32
CA PHE A 18 -19.67 19.25 11.79
C PHE A 18 -18.99 18.54 10.62
N VAL A 19 -18.20 19.26 9.86
CA VAL A 19 -17.18 18.67 9.01
C VAL A 19 -16.14 18.20 10.01
N SER A 20 -16.24 16.95 10.45
CA SER A 20 -15.11 16.24 10.98
C SER A 20 -14.02 16.39 9.92
N SER A 21 -12.91 16.98 10.27
CA SER A 21 -11.72 16.98 9.43
C SER A 21 -11.30 15.52 9.35
N ILE A 22 -11.85 14.78 8.38
CA ILE A 22 -11.41 13.43 8.09
C ILE A 22 -9.97 13.62 7.63
N PHE A 23 -9.03 13.12 8.41
CA PHE A 23 -7.62 13.07 8.05
C PHE A 23 -7.46 12.00 6.99
N ALA A 24 -8.04 12.24 5.82
CA ALA A 24 -7.99 11.33 4.71
C ALA A 24 -6.62 11.43 4.07
N GLN A 25 -5.83 10.34 4.14
CA GLN A 25 -4.62 10.18 3.36
C GLN A 25 -4.91 9.42 2.07
N ASN A 26 -5.87 8.50 2.07
CA ASN A 26 -6.33 7.84 0.86
C ASN A 26 -7.38 8.70 0.15
N PRO A 27 -7.15 9.00 -1.13
CA PRO A 27 -5.99 8.59 -1.93
C PRO A 27 -4.70 9.32 -1.53
N ILE A 28 -3.53 8.69 -1.80
CA ILE A 28 -2.21 9.24 -1.41
C ILE A 28 -1.93 10.62 -2.02
N VAL A 29 -2.52 10.92 -3.17
CA VAL A 29 -2.61 12.25 -3.78
C VAL A 29 -4.00 12.39 -4.38
N GLN A 30 -4.75 13.39 -3.90
CA GLN A 30 -6.16 13.53 -4.25
C GLN A 30 -6.39 14.17 -5.63
N ASN A 31 -7.33 13.62 -6.39
CA ASN A 31 -7.89 14.22 -7.61
C ASN A 31 -6.85 14.55 -8.70
N VAL A 32 -5.81 13.73 -8.83
CA VAL A 32 -4.77 13.95 -9.84
C VAL A 32 -4.66 12.82 -10.86
N GLY A 33 -5.42 11.72 -10.68
CA GLY A 33 -5.38 10.59 -11.61
C GLY A 33 -4.09 9.77 -11.52
N LEU A 34 -3.43 9.73 -10.35
CA LEU A 34 -2.25 8.92 -10.11
C LEU A 34 -2.66 7.46 -10.04
N ASN A 35 -2.21 6.65 -11.00
CA ASN A 35 -2.66 5.25 -11.11
C ASN A 35 -1.55 4.27 -11.49
N ASP A 36 -1.86 2.97 -11.46
CA ASP A 36 -0.94 1.85 -11.64
C ASP A 36 0.34 2.02 -10.82
N PRO A 37 0.23 2.31 -9.50
CA PRO A 37 1.32 2.78 -8.69
C PRO A 37 2.30 1.66 -8.34
N HIS A 38 3.60 1.92 -8.51
CA HIS A 38 4.68 1.09 -7.97
C HIS A 38 5.53 1.93 -7.01
N ILE A 39 5.69 1.47 -5.77
CA ILE A 39 6.51 2.13 -4.77
C ILE A 39 7.81 1.37 -4.56
N HIS A 40 8.91 2.12 -4.58
CA HIS A 40 10.25 1.68 -4.20
C HIS A 40 10.83 2.56 -3.10
N ILE A 41 11.57 1.95 -2.19
CA ILE A 41 12.28 2.67 -1.13
C ILE A 41 13.74 2.85 -1.53
N PHE A 42 14.15 4.09 -1.75
CA PHE A 42 15.53 4.45 -2.05
C PHE A 42 16.04 5.46 -1.04
N ASN A 43 17.14 5.14 -0.35
CA ASN A 43 17.75 6.03 0.67
C ASN A 43 16.74 6.53 1.71
N ASP A 44 15.95 5.59 2.28
CA ASP A 44 14.94 5.88 3.31
C ASP A 44 13.88 6.90 2.87
N THR A 45 13.50 6.86 1.61
CA THR A 45 12.45 7.67 1.00
C THR A 45 11.64 6.81 0.05
N ALA A 46 10.32 6.91 0.14
CA ALA A 46 9.39 6.23 -0.77
C ALA A 46 9.27 7.02 -2.08
N TYR A 47 9.38 6.33 -3.21
CA TYR A 47 9.15 6.88 -4.55
C TYR A 47 8.07 6.08 -5.23
N VAL A 48 7.00 6.73 -5.66
CA VAL A 48 5.96 6.12 -6.49
C VAL A 48 6.20 6.49 -7.95
N TYR A 49 6.27 5.46 -8.78
CA TYR A 49 6.29 5.53 -10.23
C TYR A 49 4.91 5.13 -10.72
N ALA A 50 4.30 5.95 -11.55
CA ALA A 50 2.90 5.78 -11.90
C ALA A 50 2.57 6.32 -13.27
N SER A 51 1.54 5.75 -13.89
CA SER A 51 0.83 6.38 -14.99
C SER A 51 -0.10 7.50 -14.46
N HIS A 52 -0.65 8.29 -15.37
CA HIS A 52 -1.42 9.47 -15.04
C HIS A 52 -2.68 9.57 -15.92
N ASP A 53 -3.82 9.25 -15.33
CA ASP A 53 -5.12 9.47 -15.97
C ASP A 53 -5.40 10.98 -16.07
N THR A 54 -5.56 11.52 -17.28
CA THR A 54 -5.46 12.97 -17.53
C THR A 54 -6.67 13.79 -17.09
N SER A 55 -7.87 13.21 -17.01
CA SER A 55 -9.09 13.94 -16.67
C SER A 55 -10.19 13.03 -16.16
N ILE A 56 -10.94 13.52 -15.17
CA ILE A 56 -12.15 12.86 -14.66
C ILE A 56 -13.26 12.75 -15.71
N GLU A 57 -13.21 13.56 -16.77
CA GLU A 57 -14.16 13.52 -17.89
C GLU A 57 -13.82 12.42 -18.93
N ASN A 58 -12.75 11.68 -18.73
CA ASN A 58 -12.37 10.62 -19.65
C ASN A 58 -13.43 9.51 -19.71
N ASP A 59 -13.72 9.03 -20.91
CA ASP A 59 -14.57 7.88 -21.21
C ASP A 59 -13.77 6.66 -21.73
N LYS A 60 -12.44 6.78 -21.73
CA LYS A 60 -11.44 5.76 -22.08
C LYS A 60 -10.13 6.08 -21.39
N PHE A 61 -9.19 5.11 -21.35
CA PHE A 61 -7.87 5.31 -20.78
C PHE A 61 -7.04 6.28 -21.63
N ILE A 62 -6.81 7.49 -21.11
CA ILE A 62 -5.98 8.54 -21.71
C ILE A 62 -4.93 8.94 -20.68
N MET A 63 -3.66 8.60 -20.97
CA MET A 63 -2.50 8.87 -20.16
C MET A 63 -1.40 9.40 -21.07
N GLU A 64 -0.98 10.65 -20.86
CA GLU A 64 -0.10 11.35 -21.81
C GLU A 64 1.35 11.46 -21.33
N ASP A 65 1.61 11.03 -20.10
CA ASP A 65 2.93 11.02 -19.46
C ASP A 65 3.00 10.04 -18.28
N TRP A 66 4.17 9.92 -17.67
CA TRP A 66 4.40 9.15 -16.45
C TRP A 66 5.00 10.03 -15.37
N TRP A 67 4.61 9.79 -14.14
CA TRP A 67 5.00 10.61 -13.00
C TRP A 67 5.86 9.87 -11.98
N VAL A 68 6.75 10.64 -11.33
CA VAL A 68 7.43 10.20 -10.12
C VAL A 68 7.07 11.16 -8.99
N TRP A 69 6.58 10.60 -7.89
CA TRP A 69 6.35 11.31 -6.64
C TRP A 69 7.23 10.72 -5.55
N SER A 70 7.52 11.47 -4.49
CA SER A 70 8.24 10.96 -3.33
C SER A 70 7.62 11.40 -2.02
N SER A 71 7.80 10.57 -1.00
CA SER A 71 7.39 10.84 0.37
C SER A 71 8.43 10.34 1.37
N PRO A 72 8.74 11.11 2.42
CA PRO A 72 9.60 10.66 3.52
C PRO A 72 8.84 9.81 4.56
N ASP A 73 7.49 9.73 4.49
CA ASP A 73 6.64 9.23 5.56
C ASP A 73 5.34 8.55 5.07
N LEU A 74 5.17 8.33 3.77
CA LEU A 74 3.98 7.83 3.08
C LEU A 74 2.73 8.73 3.20
N VAL A 75 2.83 9.87 3.87
CA VAL A 75 1.74 10.84 4.11
C VAL A 75 1.93 12.07 3.24
N ASN A 76 3.13 12.64 3.26
CA ASN A 76 3.46 13.89 2.59
C ASN A 76 4.10 13.62 1.22
N TRP A 77 3.31 13.67 0.16
CA TRP A 77 3.75 13.37 -1.19
C TRP A 77 4.08 14.62 -2.00
N THR A 78 5.18 14.58 -2.74
CA THR A 78 5.64 15.66 -3.61
C THR A 78 5.94 15.13 -5.01
N LYS A 79 5.35 15.75 -6.04
CA LYS A 79 5.67 15.43 -7.44
C LYS A 79 7.10 15.88 -7.74
N ARG A 80 7.92 14.95 -8.23
CA ARG A 80 9.37 15.16 -8.42
C ARG A 80 9.74 15.31 -9.88
N SER A 81 9.18 14.47 -10.74
CA SER A 81 9.47 14.52 -12.17
C SER A 81 8.33 13.97 -13.01
N VAL A 82 8.37 14.29 -14.28
CA VAL A 82 7.49 13.80 -15.34
C VAL A 82 8.37 13.23 -16.44
N LEU A 83 8.11 12.00 -16.86
CA LEU A 83 8.67 11.42 -18.06
C LEU A 83 7.69 11.63 -19.21
N SER A 84 8.10 12.41 -20.21
CA SER A 84 7.31 12.61 -21.43
C SER A 84 7.62 11.51 -22.45
N PRO A 85 6.63 10.96 -23.16
CA PRO A 85 6.87 10.02 -24.27
C PRO A 85 7.75 10.62 -25.39
N LYS A 86 7.83 11.96 -25.48
CA LYS A 86 8.71 12.65 -26.43
C LYS A 86 10.20 12.48 -26.10
N ASP A 87 10.52 12.21 -24.83
CA ASP A 87 11.87 12.01 -24.32
C ASP A 87 12.31 10.54 -24.32
N THR A 88 11.49 9.67 -24.92
CA THR A 88 11.75 8.24 -25.10
C THR A 88 11.82 7.88 -26.60
N TYR A 89 12.09 6.62 -26.93
CA TYR A 89 12.06 6.15 -28.33
C TYR A 89 10.72 6.40 -29.05
N ILE A 90 9.63 6.63 -28.31
CA ILE A 90 8.33 6.99 -28.89
C ILE A 90 8.45 8.32 -29.66
N GLY A 91 9.21 9.30 -29.13
CA GLY A 91 9.63 10.52 -29.81
C GLY A 91 8.52 11.49 -30.22
N LYS A 92 7.29 11.28 -29.75
CA LYS A 92 6.10 12.07 -30.08
C LYS A 92 5.08 12.08 -28.95
N ALA A 93 4.06 12.93 -29.05
CA ALA A 93 2.90 12.86 -28.17
C ALA A 93 2.22 11.48 -28.30
N PHE A 94 1.84 10.93 -27.18
CA PHE A 94 1.24 9.60 -27.07
C PHE A 94 0.23 9.61 -25.93
N SER A 95 -0.88 8.91 -26.06
CA SER A 95 -1.98 8.95 -25.09
C SER A 95 -2.23 7.62 -24.36
N ARG A 96 -1.30 6.68 -24.49
CA ARG A 96 -1.35 5.37 -23.83
C ARG A 96 -0.05 5.12 -23.04
N CYS A 97 0.36 6.10 -22.23
CA CYS A 97 1.49 6.00 -21.30
C CYS A 97 1.09 5.16 -20.09
N TRP A 98 1.00 3.83 -20.28
CA TRP A 98 0.43 2.91 -19.30
C TRP A 98 1.45 2.49 -18.25
N ALA A 99 1.11 1.52 -17.45
CA ALA A 99 1.79 1.12 -16.23
C ALA A 99 3.32 1.15 -16.26
N THR A 100 3.89 1.34 -15.10
CA THR A 100 5.33 1.57 -14.90
C THR A 100 5.91 0.66 -13.84
N ASP A 101 7.24 0.62 -13.77
CA ASP A 101 7.99 0.17 -12.61
C ASP A 101 9.38 0.80 -12.59
N ALA A 102 10.15 0.60 -11.52
CA ALA A 102 11.51 1.10 -11.40
C ALA A 102 12.45 0.09 -10.73
N ALA A 103 13.75 0.30 -10.92
CA ALA A 103 14.78 -0.47 -10.23
C ALA A 103 16.03 0.40 -10.00
N TYR A 104 16.87 -0.05 -9.06
CA TYR A 104 18.19 0.50 -8.82
C TYR A 104 19.25 -0.60 -8.98
N ARG A 105 20.29 -0.32 -9.75
CA ARG A 105 21.47 -1.20 -9.87
C ARG A 105 22.71 -0.40 -10.22
N ASN A 106 23.83 -0.73 -9.59
CA ASN A 106 25.15 -0.17 -9.92
C ASN A 106 25.22 1.36 -9.99
N GLY A 107 24.54 2.05 -9.06
CA GLY A 107 24.52 3.51 -9.01
C GLY A 107 23.62 4.19 -10.03
N LYS A 108 22.78 3.45 -10.71
CA LYS A 108 21.81 3.95 -11.70
C LYS A 108 20.41 3.56 -11.31
N TYR A 109 19.46 4.39 -11.72
CA TYR A 109 18.03 4.17 -11.59
C TYR A 109 17.44 3.91 -12.96
N TYR A 110 16.53 2.96 -13.05
CA TYR A 110 15.88 2.51 -14.27
C TYR A 110 14.39 2.73 -14.12
N PHE A 111 13.77 3.38 -15.09
CA PHE A 111 12.34 3.60 -15.13
C PHE A 111 11.77 2.86 -16.34
N TYR A 112 11.03 1.80 -16.07
CA TYR A 112 10.34 0.99 -17.06
C TYR A 112 8.94 1.54 -17.28
N PHE A 113 8.47 1.51 -18.54
CA PHE A 113 7.16 2.04 -18.90
C PHE A 113 6.53 1.25 -20.02
N SER A 114 5.18 1.19 -20.05
CA SER A 114 4.41 0.52 -21.10
C SER A 114 4.06 1.49 -22.22
N GLU A 115 4.41 1.16 -23.47
CA GLU A 115 3.89 1.81 -24.66
C GLU A 115 2.52 1.22 -25.02
N GLY A 116 1.47 1.66 -24.33
CA GLY A 116 0.14 1.08 -24.44
C GLY A 116 0.15 -0.40 -24.08
N ASN A 117 -0.58 -1.18 -24.85
CA ASN A 117 -0.69 -2.63 -24.69
C ASN A 117 0.21 -3.42 -25.65
N GLU A 118 1.35 -2.87 -26.04
CA GLU A 118 2.18 -3.44 -27.10
C GLU A 118 3.58 -3.83 -26.63
N GLN A 119 4.29 -2.94 -25.93
CA GLN A 119 5.72 -3.16 -25.62
C GLN A 119 6.15 -2.38 -24.37
N THR A 120 7.33 -2.72 -23.86
CA THR A 120 7.94 -2.09 -22.70
C THR A 120 9.21 -1.35 -23.08
N GLY A 121 9.31 -0.08 -22.67
CA GLY A 121 10.52 0.73 -22.75
C GLY A 121 11.22 0.86 -21.42
N VAL A 122 12.46 1.40 -21.45
CA VAL A 122 13.24 1.71 -20.26
C VAL A 122 14.07 2.97 -20.49
N VAL A 123 14.10 3.83 -19.49
CA VAL A 123 15.00 5.00 -19.43
C VAL A 123 15.88 4.92 -18.18
N VAL A 124 17.04 5.57 -18.22
CA VAL A 124 18.06 5.50 -17.17
C VAL A 124 18.31 6.88 -16.58
N GLY A 125 18.47 6.96 -15.27
CA GLY A 125 18.78 8.19 -14.54
C GLY A 125 19.90 8.01 -13.51
N ASP A 126 20.49 9.12 -13.09
CA ASP A 126 21.49 9.15 -12.01
C ASP A 126 20.87 9.33 -10.63
N THR A 127 19.59 9.67 -10.59
CA THR A 127 18.79 9.81 -9.36
C THR A 127 17.44 9.12 -9.54
N PRO A 128 16.72 8.79 -8.46
CA PRO A 128 15.40 8.15 -8.55
C PRO A 128 14.32 9.02 -9.22
N VAL A 129 14.63 10.27 -9.51
CA VAL A 129 13.75 11.23 -10.19
C VAL A 129 14.29 11.69 -11.54
N GLY A 130 15.30 11.02 -12.06
CA GLY A 130 15.99 11.38 -13.30
C GLY A 130 17.12 12.42 -13.06
N PRO A 131 17.48 13.30 -14.06
CA PRO A 131 16.85 13.32 -15.39
C PRO A 131 16.99 12.00 -16.14
N TRP A 132 15.93 11.64 -16.87
CA TRP A 132 15.83 10.38 -17.56
C TRP A 132 16.44 10.45 -18.96
N LYS A 133 17.10 9.38 -19.38
CA LYS A 133 17.69 9.25 -20.70
C LYS A 133 17.32 7.92 -21.31
N ASP A 134 16.73 7.94 -22.48
CA ASP A 134 16.57 6.73 -23.30
C ASP A 134 17.91 6.38 -23.93
N VAL A 135 18.48 5.26 -23.47
CA VAL A 135 19.79 4.78 -23.93
C VAL A 135 19.67 3.69 -24.99
N LEU A 136 18.49 3.08 -25.12
CA LEU A 136 18.21 2.04 -26.13
C LEU A 136 17.74 2.63 -27.46
N GLY A 137 16.94 3.68 -27.43
CA GLY A 137 16.27 4.23 -28.63
C GLY A 137 15.29 3.25 -29.27
N ARG A 138 14.82 2.24 -28.52
CA ARG A 138 13.89 1.19 -28.92
C ARG A 138 13.29 0.52 -27.69
N PRO A 139 12.19 -0.26 -27.81
CA PRO A 139 11.69 -1.03 -26.68
C PRO A 139 12.70 -2.07 -26.17
N LEU A 140 12.64 -2.34 -24.88
CA LEU A 140 13.30 -3.46 -24.22
C LEU A 140 12.58 -4.78 -24.53
N LEU A 141 11.25 -4.80 -24.34
CA LEU A 141 10.39 -5.92 -24.70
C LEU A 141 9.59 -5.53 -25.94
N THR A 142 9.77 -6.27 -27.01
CA THR A 142 9.07 -6.04 -28.30
C THR A 142 7.80 -6.88 -28.39
N SER A 143 6.79 -6.41 -29.11
CA SER A 143 5.45 -6.97 -29.17
C SER A 143 5.33 -8.38 -29.77
N ASP A 144 6.43 -9.00 -30.16
CA ASP A 144 6.50 -10.35 -30.75
C ASP A 144 7.37 -11.32 -29.95
N LEU A 145 7.77 -10.93 -28.74
CA LEU A 145 8.71 -11.69 -27.92
C LEU A 145 8.09 -12.95 -27.33
N THR A 146 6.81 -12.90 -26.97
CA THR A 146 6.06 -14.00 -26.34
C THR A 146 4.63 -14.11 -26.91
N PRO A 147 3.89 -15.19 -26.63
CA PRO A 147 2.48 -15.31 -27.00
C PRO A 147 1.53 -14.39 -26.22
N THR A 148 1.98 -13.71 -25.15
CA THR A 148 1.21 -12.70 -24.40
C THR A 148 1.52 -11.30 -24.92
N HIS A 149 1.16 -10.29 -24.13
CA HIS A 149 1.50 -8.89 -24.43
C HIS A 149 2.67 -8.44 -23.55
N GLU A 150 3.62 -7.69 -24.13
CA GLU A 150 4.88 -7.28 -23.50
C GLU A 150 4.75 -5.92 -22.79
N TYR A 151 3.67 -5.70 -22.04
CA TYR A 151 3.42 -4.51 -21.24
C TYR A 151 3.03 -4.87 -19.80
N ASP A 152 2.74 -3.88 -18.97
CA ASP A 152 2.40 -4.02 -17.54
C ASP A 152 3.46 -4.79 -16.76
N MET A 153 4.71 -4.45 -17.03
CA MET A 153 5.85 -5.08 -16.41
C MET A 153 6.01 -4.71 -14.94
N ALA A 154 6.68 -5.59 -14.20
CA ALA A 154 7.30 -5.31 -12.91
C ALA A 154 8.73 -5.85 -12.88
N VAL A 155 9.60 -5.22 -12.12
CA VAL A 155 10.98 -5.64 -11.89
C VAL A 155 11.14 -6.13 -10.47
N PHE A 156 11.70 -7.30 -10.31
CA PHE A 156 11.90 -7.96 -9.03
C PHE A 156 13.38 -8.28 -8.81
N GLU A 157 13.90 -7.95 -7.62
CA GLU A 157 15.24 -8.32 -7.21
C GLU A 157 15.21 -9.55 -6.31
N ASP A 158 16.04 -10.54 -6.61
CA ASP A 158 16.28 -11.69 -5.76
C ASP A 158 17.77 -12.05 -5.71
N ASN A 159 18.36 -12.01 -4.51
CA ASN A 159 19.76 -12.36 -4.28
C ASN A 159 20.76 -11.55 -5.15
N GLY A 160 20.48 -10.28 -5.39
CA GLY A 160 21.32 -9.38 -6.18
C GLY A 160 21.15 -9.51 -7.69
N GLU A 161 20.23 -10.36 -8.14
CA GLU A 161 19.86 -10.53 -9.54
C GLU A 161 18.48 -9.88 -9.79
N HIS A 162 18.28 -9.35 -11.00
CA HIS A 162 17.05 -8.69 -11.36
C HIS A 162 16.29 -9.49 -12.43
N TYR A 163 14.99 -9.50 -12.28
CA TYR A 163 14.05 -10.20 -13.16
C TYR A 163 12.97 -9.24 -13.59
N ILE A 164 12.52 -9.34 -14.84
CA ILE A 164 11.35 -8.62 -15.34
C ILE A 164 10.21 -9.62 -15.56
N ILE A 165 9.06 -9.33 -14.99
CA ILE A 165 7.82 -10.05 -15.19
C ILE A 165 6.84 -9.19 -15.96
N PHE A 166 6.06 -9.75 -16.88
CA PHE A 166 5.11 -9.01 -17.70
C PHE A 166 4.02 -9.94 -18.27
N GLY A 167 2.97 -9.34 -18.82
CA GLY A 167 1.95 -10.09 -19.54
C GLY A 167 0.54 -9.82 -19.04
N VAL A 168 -0.42 -10.33 -19.81
CA VAL A 168 -1.87 -10.25 -19.53
C VAL A 168 -2.44 -11.65 -19.65
N TRP A 169 -3.21 -12.07 -18.67
CA TRP A 169 -3.79 -13.41 -18.54
C TRP A 169 -2.76 -14.53 -18.32
N ASP A 170 -1.68 -14.53 -19.10
CA ASP A 170 -0.52 -15.39 -18.98
C ASP A 170 0.72 -14.52 -18.72
N TYR A 171 1.52 -14.89 -17.74
CA TYR A 171 2.71 -14.14 -17.35
C TYR A 171 3.99 -14.81 -17.75
N TYR A 172 4.97 -13.99 -18.10
CA TYR A 172 6.33 -14.41 -18.46
C TYR A 172 7.33 -13.68 -17.57
N ILE A 173 8.41 -14.38 -17.26
CA ILE A 173 9.53 -13.86 -16.47
C ILE A 173 10.83 -14.11 -17.22
N ALA A 174 11.73 -13.13 -17.16
CA ALA A 174 13.10 -13.28 -17.65
C ALA A 174 14.08 -12.57 -16.72
N LYS A 175 15.27 -13.12 -16.60
CA LYS A 175 16.40 -12.47 -15.94
C LYS A 175 16.88 -11.30 -16.80
N LEU A 176 17.16 -10.15 -16.18
CA LEU A 176 17.84 -9.02 -16.79
C LEU A 176 19.36 -9.21 -16.72
N ASN A 177 20.09 -8.70 -17.70
CA ASN A 177 21.53 -8.53 -17.60
C ASN A 177 21.88 -7.40 -16.60
N ASP A 178 23.15 -7.34 -16.22
CA ASP A 178 23.68 -6.31 -15.30
C ASP A 178 23.47 -4.86 -15.79
N ASP A 179 23.27 -4.68 -17.08
CA ASP A 179 22.94 -3.40 -17.70
C ASP A 179 21.50 -2.96 -17.47
N MET A 180 20.62 -3.86 -17.00
CA MET A 180 19.18 -3.63 -16.71
C MET A 180 18.35 -3.21 -17.94
N ILE A 181 18.92 -3.23 -19.13
CA ILE A 181 18.32 -2.80 -20.40
C ILE A 181 18.37 -3.89 -21.48
N SER A 182 18.69 -5.10 -21.08
CA SER A 182 18.70 -6.29 -21.96
C SER A 182 18.37 -7.55 -21.16
N LEU A 183 17.80 -8.56 -21.85
CA LEU A 183 17.47 -9.84 -21.24
C LEU A 183 18.68 -10.77 -21.23
N ALA A 184 18.92 -11.44 -20.10
CA ALA A 184 19.94 -12.47 -19.94
C ALA A 184 19.47 -13.86 -20.40
N GLU A 185 18.16 -14.04 -20.55
CA GLU A 185 17.54 -15.30 -20.95
C GLU A 185 16.26 -15.05 -21.77
N THR A 186 15.79 -16.07 -22.48
CA THR A 186 14.48 -16.05 -23.12
C THR A 186 13.39 -16.08 -22.06
N PRO A 187 12.33 -15.23 -22.17
CA PRO A 187 11.23 -15.24 -21.23
C PRO A 187 10.58 -16.62 -21.09
N LYS A 188 10.31 -17.00 -19.85
CA LYS A 188 9.67 -18.27 -19.48
C LYS A 188 8.28 -18.02 -18.97
N LYS A 189 7.31 -18.80 -19.45
CA LYS A 189 5.94 -18.75 -18.93
C LYS A 189 5.91 -19.18 -17.47
N ILE A 190 5.16 -18.44 -16.65
CA ILE A 190 4.88 -18.81 -15.26
C ILE A 190 3.59 -19.63 -15.22
N GLU A 191 3.68 -20.84 -14.68
CA GLU A 191 2.51 -21.68 -14.45
C GLU A 191 1.84 -21.33 -13.12
N ILE A 192 0.50 -21.13 -13.16
CA ILE A 192 -0.31 -20.87 -11.98
C ILE A 192 -1.38 -21.96 -11.86
N ASN A 193 -1.38 -22.66 -10.76
CA ASN A 193 -2.35 -23.69 -10.45
C ASN A 193 -3.66 -23.04 -9.97
N ASN A 194 -4.80 -23.42 -10.57
CA ASN A 194 -6.16 -22.98 -10.21
C ASN A 194 -6.33 -21.45 -10.16
N PRO A 195 -5.87 -20.68 -11.13
CA PRO A 195 -5.91 -19.22 -11.08
C PRO A 195 -7.35 -18.71 -10.98
N ARG A 196 -7.48 -17.58 -10.28
CA ARG A 196 -8.70 -16.78 -10.15
C ARG A 196 -8.38 -15.35 -10.55
N GLY A 197 -9.41 -14.60 -10.89
CA GLY A 197 -9.30 -13.19 -11.22
C GLY A 197 -10.68 -12.59 -11.46
N PRO A 198 -10.78 -11.28 -11.74
CA PRO A 198 -12.07 -10.61 -11.92
C PRO A 198 -12.86 -11.15 -13.12
N TYR A 199 -12.16 -11.74 -14.10
CA TYR A 199 -12.76 -12.37 -15.29
C TYR A 199 -12.91 -13.89 -15.14
N ASN A 200 -12.42 -14.46 -14.04
CA ASN A 200 -12.36 -15.89 -13.75
C ASN A 200 -12.65 -16.19 -12.27
N PRO A 201 -13.75 -15.71 -11.70
CA PRO A 201 -14.04 -15.89 -10.27
C PRO A 201 -14.18 -17.37 -9.88
N ASP A 202 -14.69 -18.19 -10.78
CA ASP A 202 -14.93 -19.63 -10.55
C ASP A 202 -13.79 -20.54 -11.05
N GLY A 203 -12.73 -20.00 -11.70
CA GLY A 203 -11.65 -20.79 -12.27
C GLY A 203 -11.97 -21.50 -13.59
N ASN A 204 -13.10 -21.19 -14.22
CA ASN A 204 -13.57 -21.85 -15.43
C ASN A 204 -13.19 -21.13 -16.73
N ASN A 205 -12.83 -19.84 -16.65
CA ASN A 205 -12.41 -19.04 -17.81
C ASN A 205 -10.93 -19.27 -18.12
N LYS A 206 -10.65 -20.21 -19.03
CA LYS A 206 -9.29 -20.54 -19.44
C LYS A 206 -8.64 -19.52 -20.40
N LYS A 207 -9.43 -18.56 -20.93
CA LYS A 207 -8.93 -17.53 -21.84
C LYS A 207 -8.43 -16.29 -21.09
N MET A 208 -9.05 -15.99 -19.96
CA MET A 208 -8.71 -14.85 -19.08
C MET A 208 -8.59 -15.37 -17.65
N PRO A 209 -7.57 -16.20 -17.35
CA PRO A 209 -7.47 -16.89 -16.08
C PRO A 209 -7.11 -15.97 -14.91
N THR A 210 -6.45 -14.85 -15.17
CA THR A 210 -5.97 -13.87 -14.20
C THR A 210 -6.45 -12.45 -14.56
N ASP A 211 -5.58 -11.44 -14.49
CA ASP A 211 -5.79 -10.07 -14.95
C ASP A 211 -4.49 -9.59 -15.65
N ASP A 212 -4.34 -8.30 -15.88
CA ASP A 212 -3.08 -7.68 -16.26
C ASP A 212 -2.24 -7.28 -15.03
N LYS A 213 -1.10 -6.60 -15.25
CA LYS A 213 -0.24 -6.04 -14.21
C LYS A 213 0.29 -7.06 -13.19
N PRO A 214 1.06 -8.08 -13.61
CA PRO A 214 1.70 -9.00 -12.67
C PRO A 214 2.76 -8.27 -11.83
N PHE A 215 2.86 -8.67 -10.56
CA PHE A 215 3.85 -8.16 -9.62
C PHE A 215 4.43 -9.31 -8.77
N LEU A 216 5.72 -9.24 -8.45
CA LEU A 216 6.41 -10.20 -7.60
C LEU A 216 6.95 -9.53 -6.34
N HIS A 217 6.79 -10.21 -5.21
CA HIS A 217 7.54 -9.90 -4.00
C HIS A 217 7.91 -11.19 -3.25
N LYS A 218 8.78 -11.05 -2.24
CA LYS A 218 9.26 -12.17 -1.44
C LYS A 218 9.10 -11.88 0.05
N TYR A 219 8.50 -12.80 0.78
CA TYR A 219 8.37 -12.73 2.23
C TYR A 219 8.68 -14.09 2.85
N ASN A 220 9.54 -14.13 3.89
CA ASN A 220 9.95 -15.35 4.59
C ASN A 220 10.37 -16.50 3.64
N GLY A 221 11.12 -16.18 2.58
CA GLY A 221 11.61 -17.17 1.63
C GLY A 221 10.59 -17.68 0.61
N LYS A 222 9.32 -17.25 0.68
CA LYS A 222 8.26 -17.56 -0.29
C LYS A 222 8.14 -16.45 -1.32
N TYR A 223 7.86 -16.80 -2.56
CA TYR A 223 7.55 -15.88 -3.64
C TYR A 223 6.05 -15.71 -3.77
N TYR A 224 5.62 -14.46 -3.92
CA TYR A 224 4.23 -14.07 -4.11
C TYR A 224 4.10 -13.42 -5.47
N LEU A 225 3.32 -14.04 -6.34
CA LEU A 225 2.91 -13.50 -7.62
C LEU A 225 1.51 -12.93 -7.47
N SER A 226 1.33 -11.63 -7.71
CA SER A 226 0.03 -10.97 -7.65
C SER A 226 -0.37 -10.38 -9.00
N TRP A 227 -1.66 -10.22 -9.18
CA TRP A 227 -2.30 -9.49 -10.27
C TRP A 227 -3.47 -8.70 -9.68
N GLY A 228 -3.23 -7.39 -9.50
CA GLY A 228 -4.09 -6.58 -8.67
C GLY A 228 -4.09 -7.09 -7.22
N CYS A 229 -5.27 -7.28 -6.66
CA CYS A 229 -5.42 -7.78 -5.29
C CYS A 229 -5.42 -9.32 -5.15
N PHE A 230 -5.38 -10.06 -6.25
CA PHE A 230 -5.25 -11.52 -6.25
C PHE A 230 -3.80 -11.95 -6.12
N TYR A 231 -3.55 -13.12 -5.53
CA TYR A 231 -2.19 -13.63 -5.42
C TYR A 231 -2.08 -15.16 -5.40
N ALA A 232 -0.90 -15.62 -5.78
CA ALA A 232 -0.46 -17.00 -5.72
C ALA A 232 0.91 -17.08 -5.05
N MET A 233 1.26 -18.22 -4.48
CA MET A 233 2.52 -18.44 -3.76
C MET A 233 3.31 -19.60 -4.35
N SER A 234 4.65 -19.51 -4.28
CA SER A 234 5.58 -20.57 -4.66
C SER A 234 6.82 -20.56 -3.77
N ASP A 235 7.49 -21.73 -3.69
CA ASP A 235 8.85 -21.85 -3.15
C ASP A 235 9.93 -21.56 -4.20
N ASN A 236 9.52 -21.39 -5.47
CA ASN A 236 10.42 -21.21 -6.60
C ASN A 236 10.02 -19.95 -7.40
N LEU A 237 10.99 -19.09 -7.68
CA LEU A 237 10.79 -17.85 -8.45
C LEU A 237 10.08 -18.07 -9.80
N TYR A 238 10.43 -19.15 -10.52
CA TYR A 238 9.81 -19.48 -11.81
C TYR A 238 8.52 -20.30 -11.68
N GLY A 239 8.05 -20.54 -10.44
CA GLY A 239 6.88 -21.35 -10.18
C GLY A 239 7.10 -22.87 -10.22
N PRO A 240 6.02 -23.69 -10.28
CA PRO A 240 4.63 -23.24 -10.40
C PRO A 240 4.15 -22.51 -9.15
N TYR A 241 3.20 -21.60 -9.34
CA TYR A 241 2.53 -20.86 -8.27
C TYR A 241 1.17 -21.46 -7.97
N ASP A 242 0.83 -21.59 -6.68
CA ASP A 242 -0.48 -22.02 -6.25
C ASP A 242 -1.32 -20.80 -5.87
N TYR A 243 -2.44 -20.59 -6.57
CA TYR A 243 -3.39 -19.54 -6.22
C TYR A 243 -3.83 -19.68 -4.76
N LYS A 244 -3.88 -18.58 -4.04
CA LYS A 244 -4.31 -18.52 -2.65
C LYS A 244 -5.63 -17.79 -2.46
N ASP A 245 -5.64 -16.48 -2.69
CA ASP A 245 -6.82 -15.67 -2.39
C ASP A 245 -6.72 -14.27 -3.03
N SER A 246 -7.63 -13.39 -2.62
CA SER A 246 -7.54 -11.95 -2.81
C SER A 246 -7.35 -11.25 -1.46
N VAL A 247 -6.49 -10.23 -1.41
CA VAL A 247 -6.28 -9.41 -0.20
C VAL A 247 -7.43 -8.41 0.02
N ILE A 248 -8.24 -8.12 -1.00
CA ILE A 248 -9.45 -7.29 -0.88
C ILE A 248 -10.68 -8.18 -0.92
N LYS A 249 -11.58 -7.99 0.03
CA LYS A 249 -12.87 -8.69 0.14
C LYS A 249 -13.99 -7.69 0.41
N GLU A 250 -15.24 -8.10 0.41
CA GLU A 250 -16.37 -7.24 0.81
C GLU A 250 -16.16 -6.62 2.19
N THR A 251 -15.54 -7.37 3.10
CA THR A 251 -15.24 -6.91 4.47
C THR A 251 -14.04 -5.97 4.58
N SER A 252 -13.34 -5.71 3.48
CA SER A 252 -12.21 -4.77 3.45
C SER A 252 -12.64 -3.31 3.57
N PHE A 253 -13.82 -2.98 3.09
CA PHE A 253 -14.24 -1.59 2.92
C PHE A 253 -14.79 -0.99 4.22
N ALA A 254 -14.24 0.14 4.65
CA ALA A 254 -14.84 0.98 5.66
C ALA A 254 -16.10 1.66 5.10
N GLU A 255 -17.01 2.07 5.99
CA GLU A 255 -18.24 2.80 5.63
C GLU A 255 -17.91 4.04 4.78
N GLY A 256 -18.56 4.18 3.63
CA GLY A 256 -18.34 5.25 2.67
C GLY A 256 -17.17 5.04 1.71
N PHE A 257 -16.49 3.90 1.81
CA PHE A 257 -15.39 3.51 0.91
C PHE A 257 -15.71 2.26 0.08
N GLU A 258 -16.94 1.81 0.11
CA GLU A 258 -17.40 0.75 -0.79
C GLU A 258 -17.20 1.23 -2.23
N ALA A 259 -16.27 0.60 -2.91
CA ALA A 259 -15.91 1.01 -4.25
C ALA A 259 -17.12 0.95 -5.18
N PRO A 260 -17.33 1.95 -6.05
CA PRO A 260 -18.23 1.83 -7.17
C PRO A 260 -17.94 0.54 -7.93
N THR A 261 -18.97 -0.08 -8.47
CA THR A 261 -18.80 -1.34 -9.20
C THR A 261 -17.99 -1.11 -10.47
N TRP A 262 -16.78 -1.65 -10.54
CA TRP A 262 -16.03 -1.85 -11.76
C TRP A 262 -16.80 -2.82 -12.67
N PRO A 263 -16.57 -2.86 -13.99
CA PRO A 263 -17.33 -3.71 -14.90
C PRO A 263 -17.41 -5.19 -14.50
N ASN A 264 -16.39 -5.71 -13.81
CA ASN A 264 -16.34 -7.10 -13.32
C ASN A 264 -16.20 -7.18 -11.79
N GLY A 265 -16.85 -6.26 -11.08
CA GLY A 265 -16.89 -6.24 -9.62
C GLY A 265 -15.74 -5.44 -8.98
N PHE A 266 -15.79 -5.28 -7.67
CA PHE A 266 -14.88 -4.45 -6.89
C PHE A 266 -13.41 -4.95 -6.87
N LEU A 267 -13.16 -6.16 -7.30
CA LEU A 267 -11.81 -6.74 -7.37
C LEU A 267 -11.06 -6.40 -8.66
N GLN A 268 -11.77 -5.92 -9.70
CA GLN A 268 -11.14 -5.54 -10.96
C GLN A 268 -10.28 -4.27 -10.80
N GLY A 269 -9.23 -4.14 -11.62
CA GLY A 269 -8.47 -2.90 -11.78
C GLY A 269 -7.67 -2.46 -10.56
N ARG A 270 -7.46 -3.33 -9.59
CA ARG A 270 -6.68 -3.07 -8.37
C ARG A 270 -5.18 -3.19 -8.60
N HIS A 271 -4.68 -2.64 -9.71
CA HIS A 271 -3.26 -2.64 -10.04
C HIS A 271 -2.45 -1.95 -8.96
N GLY A 272 -1.27 -2.49 -8.64
CA GLY A 272 -0.43 -1.93 -7.61
C GLY A 272 0.78 -2.78 -7.29
N SER A 273 1.46 -2.41 -6.20
CA SER A 273 2.67 -3.10 -5.75
C SER A 273 2.70 -3.30 -4.24
N PHE A 274 3.35 -4.38 -3.82
CA PHE A 274 3.65 -4.67 -2.42
C PHE A 274 5.09 -4.24 -2.13
N PHE A 275 5.31 -3.58 -0.99
CA PHE A 275 6.65 -3.16 -0.59
C PHE A 275 6.81 -3.20 0.93
N GLU A 276 8.06 -3.35 1.37
CA GLU A 276 8.44 -3.30 2.77
C GLU A 276 9.16 -1.99 3.08
N TRP A 277 8.84 -1.38 4.22
CA TRP A 277 9.56 -0.25 4.77
C TRP A 277 9.46 -0.23 6.30
N HIS A 278 10.57 -0.05 6.99
CA HIS A 278 10.64 0.03 8.47
C HIS A 278 10.05 -1.19 9.22
N ASN A 279 10.24 -2.40 8.67
CA ASN A 279 9.67 -3.66 9.18
C ASN A 279 8.14 -3.73 9.10
N GLN A 280 7.55 -2.98 8.17
CA GLN A 280 6.13 -3.00 7.86
C GLN A 280 5.92 -3.24 6.37
N TRP A 281 4.90 -4.03 6.03
CA TRP A 281 4.49 -4.29 4.64
C TRP A 281 3.28 -3.45 4.27
N TYR A 282 3.26 -3.02 3.03
CA TYR A 282 2.24 -2.15 2.45
C TYR A 282 1.81 -2.65 1.08
N TYR A 283 0.58 -2.34 0.71
CA TYR A 283 0.06 -2.47 -0.65
C TYR A 283 -0.43 -1.11 -1.12
N VAL A 284 0.14 -0.60 -2.20
CA VAL A 284 -0.36 0.57 -2.93
C VAL A 284 -1.09 0.09 -4.17
N TYR A 285 -2.28 0.64 -4.46
CA TYR A 285 -3.16 0.12 -5.49
C TYR A 285 -4.13 1.17 -6.03
N CYS A 286 -4.65 0.94 -7.25
CA CYS A 286 -5.70 1.76 -7.84
C CYS A 286 -7.03 1.64 -7.09
N ASP A 287 -7.72 2.76 -6.97
CA ASP A 287 -9.07 2.84 -6.41
C ASP A 287 -9.94 3.85 -7.19
N ILE A 288 -11.25 3.66 -7.16
CA ILE A 288 -12.23 4.57 -7.79
C ILE A 288 -13.31 5.04 -6.80
N SER A 289 -13.14 4.79 -5.51
CA SER A 289 -14.12 5.19 -4.49
C SER A 289 -14.36 6.71 -4.46
N GLN A 290 -13.32 7.50 -4.76
CA GLN A 290 -13.40 8.95 -4.76
C GLN A 290 -13.93 9.51 -6.08
N THR A 291 -13.53 8.92 -7.22
CA THR A 291 -13.81 9.46 -8.55
C THR A 291 -15.08 8.86 -9.18
N GLY A 292 -15.42 7.62 -8.84
CA GLY A 292 -16.50 6.87 -9.48
C GLY A 292 -16.22 6.56 -10.97
N ASN A 293 -15.04 6.88 -11.48
CA ASN A 293 -14.67 6.73 -12.87
C ASN A 293 -13.45 5.83 -13.04
N ARG A 294 -13.61 4.65 -13.67
CA ARG A 294 -12.52 3.71 -13.95
C ARG A 294 -11.43 4.26 -14.89
N TYR A 295 -11.69 5.34 -15.57
CA TYR A 295 -10.76 6.03 -16.47
C TYR A 295 -10.08 7.25 -15.82
N PHE A 296 -10.36 7.47 -14.53
CA PHE A 296 -9.69 8.45 -13.69
C PHE A 296 -9.55 7.89 -12.28
N ARG A 297 -8.51 7.09 -12.11
CA ARG A 297 -8.24 6.32 -10.87
C ARG A 297 -7.35 7.14 -9.95
N ASP A 298 -7.51 6.93 -8.67
CA ASP A 298 -6.56 7.40 -7.66
C ASP A 298 -5.80 6.21 -7.05
N SER A 299 -4.71 6.47 -6.36
CA SER A 299 -3.91 5.44 -5.69
C SER A 299 -4.17 5.46 -4.19
N PHE A 300 -4.53 4.31 -3.64
CA PHE A 300 -4.70 4.06 -2.21
C PHE A 300 -3.54 3.23 -1.66
N ILE A 301 -3.33 3.30 -0.36
CA ILE A 301 -2.32 2.53 0.34
C ILE A 301 -2.90 1.92 1.61
N SER A 302 -2.54 0.66 1.89
CA SER A 302 -3.00 -0.09 3.08
C SER A 302 -1.85 -0.90 3.69
N TYR A 303 -1.95 -1.19 4.99
CA TYR A 303 -1.08 -2.15 5.66
C TYR A 303 -1.33 -3.56 5.17
N VAL A 304 -0.27 -4.37 5.13
CA VAL A 304 -0.31 -5.79 4.79
C VAL A 304 0.23 -6.61 5.95
N HIS A 305 -0.51 -7.63 6.34
CA HIS A 305 -0.09 -8.56 7.37
C HIS A 305 -0.06 -9.99 6.83
N TYR A 306 0.91 -10.77 7.27
CA TYR A 306 1.07 -12.16 6.88
C TYR A 306 0.69 -13.06 8.05
N ARG A 307 -0.14 -14.06 7.77
CA ARG A 307 -0.53 -15.10 8.71
C ARG A 307 0.63 -16.06 8.99
N ASP A 308 0.51 -16.84 10.04
CA ASP A 308 1.48 -17.90 10.34
C ASP A 308 1.62 -18.93 9.21
N SER A 309 0.57 -19.11 8.39
CA SER A 309 0.61 -19.93 7.16
C SER A 309 1.47 -19.32 6.03
N GLY A 310 1.85 -18.06 6.15
CA GLY A 310 2.46 -17.24 5.10
C GLY A 310 1.45 -16.56 4.19
N GLU A 311 0.16 -16.87 4.28
CA GLU A 311 -0.86 -16.20 3.48
C GLU A 311 -1.07 -14.76 3.92
N MET A 312 -1.37 -13.87 2.96
CA MET A 312 -1.69 -12.48 3.27
C MET A 312 -3.09 -12.39 3.90
N ALA A 313 -3.22 -11.59 4.93
CA ALA A 313 -4.51 -11.27 5.52
C ALA A 313 -5.30 -10.30 4.63
N THR A 314 -6.61 -10.23 4.85
CA THR A 314 -7.48 -9.23 4.22
C THR A 314 -7.07 -7.84 4.68
N ILE A 315 -6.84 -6.95 3.72
CA ILE A 315 -6.48 -5.55 4.01
C ILE A 315 -7.73 -4.70 4.26
N ARG A 316 -7.53 -3.56 4.89
CA ARG A 316 -8.53 -2.53 5.09
C ARG A 316 -8.43 -1.47 3.99
N VAL A 317 -9.57 -1.11 3.39
CA VAL A 317 -9.72 -0.04 2.39
C VAL A 317 -10.52 1.09 3.04
N ASP A 318 -9.86 2.20 3.32
CA ASP A 318 -10.45 3.35 4.00
C ASP A 318 -9.80 4.68 3.59
N GLY A 319 -10.32 5.78 4.11
CA GLY A 319 -9.76 7.12 3.90
C GLY A 319 -8.56 7.45 4.79
N ILE A 320 -8.29 6.67 5.85
CA ILE A 320 -7.20 6.94 6.78
C ILE A 320 -5.85 6.58 6.13
N GLY A 321 -5.78 5.43 5.45
CA GLY A 321 -4.55 4.94 4.83
C GLY A 321 -3.51 4.49 5.85
N VAL A 322 -2.26 4.92 5.69
CA VAL A 322 -1.13 4.51 6.54
C VAL A 322 -0.35 5.72 7.05
N GLY A 323 0.28 5.59 8.23
CA GLY A 323 1.12 6.67 8.80
C GLY A 323 0.33 7.84 9.41
N ASN A 324 -0.99 7.78 9.44
CA ASN A 324 -1.89 8.68 10.17
C ASN A 324 -2.76 7.88 11.13
N TYR A 325 -3.05 8.44 12.29
CA TYR A 325 -3.87 7.78 13.30
C TYR A 325 -4.83 8.77 13.93
N ASP A 326 -6.09 8.34 14.08
CA ASP A 326 -7.13 9.09 14.76
C ASP A 326 -7.16 8.68 16.24
N GLY A 327 -6.85 9.60 17.14
CA GLY A 327 -6.86 9.36 18.58
C GLY A 327 -8.23 9.09 19.18
N ASP A 328 -9.31 9.40 18.47
CA ASP A 328 -10.67 9.03 18.87
C ASP A 328 -11.00 7.57 18.55
N MET A 329 -10.24 6.96 17.66
CA MET A 329 -10.44 5.57 17.24
C MET A 329 -9.52 4.60 17.96
N SER A 330 -9.84 3.30 17.91
CA SER A 330 -8.93 2.25 18.32
C SER A 330 -7.84 2.10 17.27
N ILE A 331 -6.59 2.04 17.72
CA ILE A 331 -5.41 1.82 16.86
C ILE A 331 -4.99 0.37 17.06
N GLU A 332 -5.00 -0.39 15.97
CA GLU A 332 -4.50 -1.77 15.97
C GLU A 332 -2.97 -1.74 16.08
N ALA A 333 -2.43 -2.55 16.99
CA ALA A 333 -1.02 -2.43 17.34
C ALA A 333 -0.08 -2.87 16.20
N GLU A 334 -0.54 -3.75 15.33
CA GLU A 334 0.20 -4.21 14.14
C GLU A 334 0.27 -3.18 13.03
N ASP A 335 -0.55 -2.12 13.07
CA ASP A 335 -0.57 -1.03 12.08
C ASP A 335 0.45 0.07 12.41
N TYR A 336 1.61 -0.29 12.97
CA TYR A 336 2.70 0.64 13.21
C TYR A 336 3.35 1.12 11.91
N PHE A 337 3.95 2.29 11.93
CA PHE A 337 4.74 2.81 10.80
C PHE A 337 6.19 2.29 10.83
N LYS A 338 6.75 2.11 12.03
CA LYS A 338 8.14 1.64 12.24
C LYS A 338 8.21 0.76 13.47
N ALA A 339 9.00 -0.29 13.40
CA ALA A 339 9.27 -1.17 14.53
C ALA A 339 10.74 -1.63 14.60
N GLU A 340 11.17 -1.98 15.80
CA GLU A 340 12.44 -2.64 16.07
C GLU A 340 12.20 -3.80 17.03
N ASP A 341 12.71 -4.98 16.67
CA ASP A 341 12.58 -6.22 17.45
C ASP A 341 11.13 -6.57 17.85
N ILE A 342 10.20 -6.39 16.92
CA ILE A 342 8.78 -6.71 17.10
C ILE A 342 8.38 -7.86 16.19
N LYS A 343 7.66 -8.83 16.76
CA LYS A 343 6.98 -9.90 16.02
C LYS A 343 5.48 -9.62 15.99
N LYS A 344 4.86 -9.76 14.82
CA LYS A 344 3.40 -9.86 14.70
C LYS A 344 2.98 -11.30 14.93
N VAL A 345 1.92 -11.49 15.69
CA VAL A 345 1.38 -12.80 16.07
C VAL A 345 -0.10 -12.82 15.76
N GLU A 346 -0.53 -13.79 14.97
CA GLU A 346 -1.95 -14.00 14.69
C GLU A 346 -2.67 -14.34 15.99
N ASN A 347 -3.77 -13.64 16.30
CA ASN A 347 -4.46 -13.80 17.57
C ASN A 347 -5.82 -14.51 17.43
N THR A 348 -6.37 -15.01 18.53
CA THR A 348 -7.64 -15.74 18.56
C THR A 348 -8.87 -14.87 18.32
N LEU A 349 -8.71 -13.54 18.30
CA LEU A 349 -9.78 -12.58 18.02
C LEU A 349 -9.97 -12.33 16.52
N GLY A 350 -9.05 -12.85 15.69
CA GLY A 350 -9.15 -12.77 14.23
C GLY A 350 -8.39 -11.61 13.60
N GLY A 351 -7.37 -11.09 14.29
CA GLY A 351 -6.41 -10.07 13.81
C GLY A 351 -5.00 -10.44 14.21
N PHE A 352 -4.18 -9.45 14.43
CA PHE A 352 -2.81 -9.61 14.88
C PHE A 352 -2.59 -8.89 16.22
N SER A 353 -1.56 -9.26 16.88
CA SER A 353 -1.01 -8.55 18.04
C SER A 353 0.48 -8.41 17.84
N ILE A 354 1.08 -7.43 18.49
CA ILE A 354 2.54 -7.32 18.50
C ILE A 354 3.12 -7.90 19.78
N GLN A 355 4.29 -8.52 19.65
CA GLN A 355 5.06 -9.08 20.74
C GLN A 355 6.49 -8.56 20.65
N PRO A 356 7.05 -7.94 21.72
CA PRO A 356 8.45 -7.58 21.76
C PRO A 356 9.33 -8.83 21.76
N MET A 357 10.48 -8.77 21.09
CA MET A 357 11.43 -9.88 20.99
C MET A 357 12.66 -9.66 21.89
N ALA A 358 12.87 -8.44 22.37
CA ALA A 358 13.99 -8.05 23.22
C ALA A 358 13.59 -6.93 24.19
N ASP A 359 14.42 -6.66 25.20
CA ASP A 359 14.32 -5.42 25.99
C ASP A 359 14.56 -4.21 25.10
N GLN A 360 13.75 -3.16 25.28
CA GLN A 360 13.74 -1.93 24.50
C GLN A 360 13.22 -2.08 23.04
N SER A 361 12.59 -3.21 22.71
CA SER A 361 11.79 -3.29 21.49
C SER A 361 10.80 -2.13 21.43
N TYR A 362 10.52 -1.60 20.22
CA TYR A 362 9.61 -0.47 20.10
C TYR A 362 8.79 -0.48 18.83
N VAL A 363 7.67 0.27 18.88
CA VAL A 363 6.84 0.61 17.71
C VAL A 363 6.56 2.10 17.68
N VAL A 364 6.43 2.67 16.47
CA VAL A 364 6.19 4.10 16.24
C VAL A 364 4.93 4.30 15.44
N TYR A 365 4.09 5.22 15.91
CA TYR A 365 2.86 5.68 15.27
C TYR A 365 2.99 7.20 15.07
N PRO A 366 3.38 7.69 13.89
CA PRO A 366 3.44 9.12 13.61
C PRO A 366 2.05 9.71 13.41
N ASN A 367 1.97 11.05 13.47
CA ASN A 367 0.75 11.81 13.14
C ASN A 367 -0.51 11.30 13.86
N VAL A 368 -0.40 11.02 15.16
CA VAL A 368 -1.58 10.71 15.99
C VAL A 368 -2.24 12.02 16.37
N LYS A 369 -3.50 12.20 15.99
CA LYS A 369 -4.25 13.46 16.12
C LYS A 369 -5.47 13.31 17.04
N GLY A 370 -6.02 14.42 17.52
CA GLY A 370 -7.19 14.43 18.40
C GLY A 370 -6.83 14.03 19.83
N LEU A 371 -5.64 14.36 20.34
CA LEU A 371 -5.16 13.94 21.65
C LEU A 371 -5.19 15.04 22.74
N ASP A 372 -5.50 16.29 22.40
CA ASP A 372 -5.38 17.45 23.30
C ASP A 372 -6.34 17.39 24.51
N ASP A 373 -7.46 16.69 24.40
CA ASP A 373 -8.42 16.45 25.47
C ASP A 373 -8.33 15.06 26.11
N LYS A 374 -7.42 14.20 25.68
CA LYS A 374 -7.30 12.82 26.16
C LYS A 374 -6.54 12.75 27.47
N THR A 375 -7.11 12.03 28.43
CA THR A 375 -6.53 11.84 29.78
C THR A 375 -6.26 10.40 30.12
N ILE A 376 -6.75 9.45 29.31
CA ILE A 376 -6.62 8.01 29.55
C ILE A 376 -6.06 7.35 28.29
N LEU A 377 -5.10 6.45 28.45
CA LEU A 377 -4.67 5.48 27.46
C LEU A 377 -5.17 4.09 27.90
N GLU A 378 -6.04 3.49 27.10
CA GLU A 378 -6.48 2.10 27.28
C GLU A 378 -5.67 1.19 26.37
N LEU A 379 -5.03 0.18 26.93
CA LEU A 379 -4.33 -0.90 26.20
C LEU A 379 -5.12 -2.19 26.31
N GLU A 380 -5.20 -2.97 25.25
CA GLU A 380 -5.71 -4.34 25.24
C GLU A 380 -4.53 -5.31 25.16
N VAL A 381 -4.16 -5.89 26.30
CA VAL A 381 -2.92 -6.64 26.48
C VAL A 381 -3.14 -8.04 27.05
N LEU A 382 -2.21 -8.93 26.72
CA LEU A 382 -2.01 -10.22 27.35
C LEU A 382 -0.59 -10.26 27.88
N ALA A 383 -0.41 -10.54 29.18
CA ALA A 383 0.88 -10.51 29.84
C ALA A 383 1.12 -11.78 30.66
N SER A 384 2.07 -12.61 30.25
CA SER A 384 2.45 -13.83 30.97
C SER A 384 3.25 -13.55 32.25
N GLU A 385 3.93 -12.41 32.32
CA GLU A 385 4.60 -11.86 33.48
C GLU A 385 4.36 -10.35 33.57
N ALA A 386 4.68 -9.77 34.74
CA ALA A 386 4.60 -8.31 34.86
C ALA A 386 5.61 -7.63 33.92
N SER A 387 5.15 -6.59 33.23
CA SER A 387 5.92 -5.90 32.19
C SER A 387 5.69 -4.40 32.30
N THR A 388 6.55 -3.64 31.68
CA THR A 388 6.41 -2.18 31.59
C THR A 388 6.41 -1.75 30.13
N ILE A 389 5.48 -0.86 29.75
CA ILE A 389 5.48 -0.18 28.46
C ILE A 389 5.69 1.32 28.73
N GLU A 390 6.68 1.91 28.10
CA GLU A 390 6.88 3.37 28.14
C GLU A 390 6.22 4.02 26.95
N LEU A 391 5.33 4.96 27.21
CA LEU A 391 4.81 5.89 26.19
C LEU A 391 5.80 7.04 26.06
N ARG A 392 6.35 7.21 24.87
CA ARG A 392 7.33 8.25 24.55
C ARG A 392 6.90 9.07 23.36
N ASP A 393 7.42 10.26 23.28
CA ASP A 393 7.27 11.20 22.18
C ASP A 393 8.37 10.93 21.13
N THR A 394 7.99 10.98 19.85
CA THR A 394 8.86 10.94 18.67
C THR A 394 9.54 9.58 18.39
N ASN A 395 10.31 9.03 19.34
CA ASN A 395 11.09 7.80 19.15
C ASN A 395 11.43 7.12 20.50
N ALA A 396 12.11 5.98 20.43
CA ALA A 396 12.46 5.17 21.61
C ALA A 396 13.33 5.90 22.65
N THR A 397 14.02 6.95 22.30
CA THR A 397 14.81 7.80 23.22
C THR A 397 14.15 9.16 23.46
N GLY A 398 12.98 9.40 22.93
CA GLY A 398 12.21 10.63 23.09
C GLY A 398 11.73 10.87 24.53
N ARG A 399 11.11 12.02 24.76
CA ARG A 399 10.59 12.39 26.07
C ARG A 399 9.61 11.35 26.59
N LEU A 400 9.82 10.88 27.82
CA LEU A 400 8.87 9.99 28.51
C LEU A 400 7.59 10.75 28.83
N LEU A 401 6.47 10.26 28.32
CA LEU A 401 5.12 10.79 28.55
C LEU A 401 4.40 10.05 29.67
N ALA A 402 4.53 8.71 29.70
CA ALA A 402 3.96 7.87 30.75
C ALA A 402 4.73 6.55 30.89
N THR A 403 4.69 5.96 32.08
CA THR A 403 5.13 4.59 32.36
C THR A 403 3.90 3.76 32.68
N LEU A 404 3.70 2.69 31.91
CA LEU A 404 2.50 1.85 31.96
C LEU A 404 2.89 0.50 32.56
N GLU A 405 2.60 0.32 33.83
CA GLU A 405 2.87 -0.93 34.57
C GLU A 405 1.81 -1.96 34.22
N ILE A 406 2.19 -3.02 33.50
CA ILE A 406 1.30 -4.09 33.08
C ILE A 406 1.45 -5.27 34.04
N PRO A 407 0.49 -5.51 34.94
CA PRO A 407 0.55 -6.68 35.81
C PRO A 407 0.34 -7.96 35.01
N LYS A 408 0.91 -9.07 35.47
CA LYS A 408 0.60 -10.40 34.95
C LYS A 408 -0.90 -10.61 34.87
N ASN A 409 -1.38 -11.15 33.75
CA ASN A 409 -2.77 -11.52 33.58
C ASN A 409 -2.91 -12.97 33.09
N ASP A 410 -4.14 -13.38 32.80
CA ASP A 410 -4.43 -14.64 32.15
C ASP A 410 -3.80 -14.67 30.75
N ILE A 411 -3.06 -15.74 30.45
CA ILE A 411 -2.37 -15.92 29.16
C ILE A 411 -3.30 -16.30 28.00
N TYR A 412 -4.59 -16.49 28.27
CA TYR A 412 -5.56 -16.91 27.26
C TYR A 412 -6.51 -15.78 26.83
N THR A 413 -6.54 -14.66 27.57
CA THR A 413 -7.53 -13.61 27.35
C THR A 413 -6.89 -12.23 27.42
N PHE A 414 -7.05 -11.46 26.33
CA PHE A 414 -6.66 -10.05 26.34
C PHE A 414 -7.49 -9.29 27.37
N GLN A 415 -6.84 -8.42 28.13
CA GLN A 415 -7.47 -7.58 29.14
C GLN A 415 -7.20 -6.13 28.85
N LYS A 416 -8.23 -5.30 29.05
CA LYS A 416 -8.12 -3.85 28.96
C LYS A 416 -7.48 -3.29 30.22
N ARG A 417 -6.49 -2.43 30.04
CA ARG A 417 -5.78 -1.70 31.11
C ARG A 417 -5.82 -0.22 30.79
N GLN A 418 -6.20 0.59 31.78
CA GLN A 418 -6.30 2.04 31.62
C GLN A 418 -5.23 2.72 32.44
N PHE A 419 -4.62 3.75 31.86
CA PHE A 419 -3.53 4.51 32.45
C PHE A 419 -3.84 5.99 32.28
N GLU A 420 -3.64 6.76 33.34
CA GLU A 420 -3.71 8.22 33.26
C GLU A 420 -2.53 8.75 32.44
N ILE A 421 -2.82 9.62 31.49
CA ILE A 421 -1.85 10.34 30.66
C ILE A 421 -2.11 11.83 30.77
N LYS A 422 -1.08 12.65 30.57
CA LYS A 422 -1.19 14.10 30.69
C LYS A 422 -0.37 14.82 29.62
N ASN A 423 -0.87 15.99 29.22
CA ASN A 423 -0.14 16.95 28.38
C ASN A 423 0.29 16.38 27.01
N LEU A 424 -0.57 15.64 26.35
CA LEU A 424 -0.37 15.28 24.94
C LEU A 424 -0.64 16.50 24.05
N SER A 425 0.11 16.62 22.98
CA SER A 425 -0.17 17.57 21.90
C SER A 425 -1.23 16.97 20.97
N ASP A 426 -1.97 17.81 20.28
CA ASP A 426 -3.00 17.36 19.34
C ASP A 426 -2.42 16.53 18.17
N ASP A 427 -1.25 16.86 17.68
CA ASP A 427 -0.56 16.13 16.63
C ASP A 427 0.83 15.71 17.15
N ILE A 428 1.02 14.41 17.36
CA ILE A 428 2.23 13.86 17.96
C ILE A 428 2.62 12.52 17.36
N THR A 429 3.90 12.27 17.28
CA THR A 429 4.44 10.91 17.04
C THR A 429 4.53 10.17 18.37
N ILE A 430 3.86 9.04 18.46
CA ILE A 430 3.89 8.17 19.63
C ILE A 430 4.84 7.01 19.41
N CYS A 431 5.66 6.72 20.41
CA CYS A 431 6.49 5.53 20.48
C CYS A 431 6.15 4.72 21.73
N LEU A 432 5.82 3.46 21.55
CA LEU A 432 5.67 2.49 22.65
C LEU A 432 6.96 1.69 22.75
N VAL A 433 7.65 1.79 23.90
CA VAL A 433 8.88 1.05 24.18
C VAL A 433 8.60 -0.01 25.23
N PHE A 434 8.87 -1.26 24.91
CA PHE A 434 8.65 -2.40 25.80
C PHE A 434 9.89 -2.64 26.63
N ARG A 435 9.69 -2.78 27.97
CA ARG A 435 10.75 -3.06 28.93
C ARG A 435 10.65 -4.47 29.46
N GLY A 436 11.78 -5.15 29.51
CA GLY A 436 11.87 -6.54 29.94
C GLY A 436 11.80 -7.55 28.80
N GLU A 437 11.72 -8.83 29.16
CA GLU A 437 11.64 -9.91 28.18
C GLU A 437 10.23 -10.01 27.55
N ALA A 438 10.11 -10.81 26.48
CA ALA A 438 8.96 -10.97 25.57
C ALA A 438 7.69 -11.54 26.28
N SER A 439 7.24 -10.92 27.36
CA SER A 439 6.16 -11.41 28.22
C SER A 439 4.80 -10.75 27.99
N VAL A 440 4.74 -9.71 27.13
CA VAL A 440 3.51 -8.98 26.83
C VAL A 440 3.18 -9.05 25.35
N MET A 441 1.90 -9.22 25.02
CA MET A 441 1.36 -8.98 23.68
C MET A 441 0.37 -7.81 23.74
N LEU A 442 0.49 -6.88 22.82
CA LEU A 442 -0.41 -5.75 22.65
C LEU A 442 -1.26 -5.98 21.39
N ASN A 443 -2.58 -6.01 21.58
CA ASN A 443 -3.54 -6.16 20.49
C ASN A 443 -3.87 -4.82 19.85
N ARG A 444 -4.31 -3.87 20.67
CA ARG A 444 -4.67 -2.51 20.25
C ARG A 444 -4.64 -1.55 21.43
N PHE A 445 -4.75 -0.27 21.10
CA PHE A 445 -4.85 0.77 22.13
C PHE A 445 -5.80 1.90 21.67
N GLN A 446 -6.31 2.67 22.63
CA GLN A 446 -7.23 3.77 22.37
C GLN A 446 -7.01 4.88 23.40
N PHE A 447 -7.06 6.13 22.94
CA PHE A 447 -7.08 7.30 23.80
C PHE A 447 -8.53 7.66 24.18
N LYS A 448 -8.74 8.10 25.42
CA LYS A 448 -10.06 8.42 25.97
C LYS A 448 -10.00 9.67 26.84
N ASN A 449 -11.17 10.29 27.04
CA ASN A 449 -11.36 11.43 27.94
C ASN A 449 -11.49 10.98 29.39
#